data_0e43c0caa5fc727547754abc494036ae
#
_entry.id   0e43c0caa5fc727547754abc494036ae
#
_cell.length_a   1.000
_cell.length_b   1.000
_cell.length_c   1.000
_cell.angle_alpha   90.00
_cell.angle_beta   90.00
_cell.angle_gamma   90.00
#
_symmetry.space_group_name_H-M   'P 1'
#
loop_
_entity.id
_entity.type
_entity.pdbx_description
1 polymer ?
#
loop_
_entity_poly.entity_id
_entity_poly.type
_entity_poly.pdbx_seq_one_letter_code
_entity_poly.pdbx_strand_id
1 'polypeptide(L)'
;IRRLDVKGRKQEQEAAFTAWAAKNTLPTEGYSNALNLIRESVEETAPYFASSQYLSEAIGRSVEILAPARLAVSKKGGELTEALKAFYKDYNMPTDRRVAKRMFRIVGENCKELPSVFAEVIGKRFGGDTDAYVDYLYDNSVFADERKALAAAAAGTDVSNDPAVLLNKSYTAKMRELAAAQLAGKRKFADGQRLYIAGLMRMQPNKAWASDANFTLRLTYGRVLPYDPADGIHY
;
A
#
# COMPACT_ATOMS: atom_id res chain seq x y z
N ILE A 1 19.14 14.22 -4.57
CA ILE A 1 18.56 13.90 -5.89
C ILE A 1 19.00 14.96 -6.92
N ARG A 2 18.75 16.27 -6.71
CA ARG A 2 19.17 17.35 -7.65
C ARG A 2 20.69 17.35 -7.90
N ARG A 3 21.52 17.27 -6.85
CA ARG A 3 22.99 17.25 -6.95
C ARG A 3 23.54 16.09 -7.78
N LEU A 4 22.84 14.95 -7.78
CA LEU A 4 23.26 13.74 -8.50
C LEU A 4 22.68 13.66 -9.93
N ASP A 5 21.84 14.61 -10.31
CA ASP A 5 21.10 14.61 -11.58
C ASP A 5 20.53 13.25 -11.99
N VAL A 6 19.86 12.59 -11.05
CA VAL A 6 19.32 11.25 -11.27
C VAL A 6 18.32 11.22 -12.43
N LYS A 7 17.52 12.30 -12.59
CA LYS A 7 16.54 12.40 -13.67
C LYS A 7 17.20 12.48 -15.03
N GLY A 8 18.20 13.38 -15.21
CA GLY A 8 18.91 13.53 -16.47
C GLY A 8 19.60 12.26 -16.91
N ARG A 9 20.36 11.62 -15.98
CA ARG A 9 21.01 10.32 -16.26
C ARG A 9 20.05 9.20 -16.64
N LYS A 10 18.84 9.19 -16.06
CA LYS A 10 17.81 8.21 -16.46
C LYS A 10 17.27 8.49 -17.85
N GLN A 11 17.01 9.75 -18.18
CA GLN A 11 16.56 10.16 -19.51
C GLN A 11 17.61 9.83 -20.59
N GLU A 12 18.90 10.08 -20.32
CA GLU A 12 19.99 9.70 -21.21
C GLU A 12 20.05 8.18 -21.43
N GLN A 13 19.92 7.40 -20.36
CA GLN A 13 19.89 5.94 -20.45
C GLN A 13 18.71 5.43 -21.28
N GLU A 14 17.52 6.00 -21.11
CA GLU A 14 16.32 5.66 -21.87
C GLU A 14 16.46 6.01 -23.35
N ALA A 15 17.02 7.19 -23.66
CA ALA A 15 17.31 7.59 -25.04
C ALA A 15 18.33 6.67 -25.71
N ALA A 16 19.43 6.34 -25.01
CA ALA A 16 20.44 5.40 -25.49
C ALA A 16 19.88 4.01 -25.73
N PHE A 17 19.03 3.53 -24.81
CA PHE A 17 18.34 2.25 -24.95
C PHE A 17 17.42 2.22 -26.17
N THR A 18 16.62 3.26 -26.38
CA THR A 18 15.71 3.38 -27.52
C THR A 18 16.48 3.34 -28.83
N ALA A 19 17.58 4.11 -28.93
CA ALA A 19 18.42 4.13 -30.11
C ALA A 19 19.10 2.76 -30.37
N TRP A 20 19.56 2.09 -29.33
CA TRP A 20 20.13 0.75 -29.41
C TRP A 20 19.12 -0.28 -29.89
N ALA A 21 17.91 -0.31 -29.29
CA ALA A 21 16.86 -1.23 -29.65
C ALA A 21 16.46 -1.11 -31.13
N ALA A 22 16.32 0.12 -31.63
CA ALA A 22 15.96 0.38 -33.02
C ALA A 22 17.01 -0.15 -34.03
N LYS A 23 18.28 -0.16 -33.65
CA LYS A 23 19.37 -0.58 -34.55
C LYS A 23 19.77 -2.05 -34.45
N ASN A 24 19.62 -2.65 -33.29
CA ASN A 24 20.26 -3.91 -32.95
C ASN A 24 19.28 -5.04 -32.63
N THR A 25 17.97 -4.81 -32.69
CA THR A 25 16.95 -5.82 -32.35
C THR A 25 15.86 -5.89 -33.42
N LEU A 26 15.23 -7.06 -33.52
CA LEU A 26 14.05 -7.22 -34.35
C LEU A 26 12.79 -6.72 -33.62
N PRO A 27 11.80 -6.16 -34.32
CA PRO A 27 10.53 -5.76 -33.71
C PRO A 27 9.84 -6.88 -32.91
N THR A 28 9.99 -8.14 -33.38
CA THR A 28 9.46 -9.35 -32.73
C THR A 28 10.10 -9.67 -31.38
N GLU A 29 11.28 -9.13 -31.07
CA GLU A 29 11.95 -9.30 -29.78
C GLU A 29 11.33 -8.41 -28.68
N GLY A 30 10.55 -7.40 -29.05
CA GLY A 30 9.78 -6.54 -28.14
C GLY A 30 10.57 -5.46 -27.40
N TYR A 31 11.89 -5.39 -27.52
CA TYR A 31 12.73 -4.40 -26.82
C TYR A 31 12.37 -2.94 -27.16
N SER A 32 12.02 -2.67 -28.39
CA SER A 32 11.61 -1.34 -28.86
C SER A 32 10.32 -0.84 -28.19
N ASN A 33 9.49 -1.74 -27.68
CA ASN A 33 8.22 -1.41 -27.01
C ASN A 33 8.34 -1.40 -25.47
N ALA A 34 9.48 -1.75 -24.89
CA ALA A 34 9.65 -1.90 -23.44
C ALA A 34 9.27 -0.64 -22.64
N LEU A 35 9.80 0.51 -23.02
CA LEU A 35 9.52 1.79 -22.34
C LEU A 35 8.08 2.26 -22.55
N ASN A 36 7.48 1.94 -23.71
CA ASN A 36 6.09 2.25 -23.99
C ASN A 36 5.14 1.45 -23.08
N LEU A 37 5.38 0.15 -22.89
CA LEU A 37 4.63 -0.69 -21.96
C LEU A 37 4.68 -0.15 -20.53
N ILE A 38 5.85 0.34 -20.08
CA ILE A 38 5.99 0.96 -18.76
C ILE A 38 5.17 2.25 -18.68
N ARG A 39 5.22 3.12 -19.69
CA ARG A 39 4.45 4.37 -19.73
C ARG A 39 2.95 4.11 -19.71
N GLU A 40 2.46 3.25 -20.61
CA GLU A 40 1.05 2.88 -20.67
C GLU A 40 0.55 2.27 -19.35
N SER A 41 1.38 1.44 -18.70
CA SER A 41 1.07 0.90 -17.38
C SER A 41 0.82 2.00 -16.35
N VAL A 42 1.67 3.03 -16.31
CA VAL A 42 1.52 4.15 -15.38
C VAL A 42 0.25 4.94 -15.68
N GLU A 43 -0.01 5.22 -16.96
CA GLU A 43 -1.22 5.93 -17.40
C GLU A 43 -2.50 5.17 -17.04
N GLU A 44 -2.53 3.86 -17.25
CA GLU A 44 -3.68 3.00 -16.91
C GLU A 44 -3.90 2.84 -15.40
N THR A 45 -2.85 2.81 -14.60
CA THR A 45 -2.96 2.57 -13.14
C THR A 45 -3.10 3.86 -12.34
N ALA A 46 -2.62 5.00 -12.84
CA ALA A 46 -2.60 6.28 -12.13
C ALA A 46 -3.96 6.71 -11.56
N PRO A 47 -5.12 6.55 -12.27
CA PRO A 47 -6.41 6.95 -11.74
C PRO A 47 -6.80 6.25 -10.44
N TYR A 48 -6.36 5.00 -10.27
CA TYR A 48 -6.70 4.15 -9.13
C TYR A 48 -5.62 4.13 -8.05
N PHE A 49 -4.37 4.45 -8.42
CA PHE A 49 -3.21 4.32 -7.54
C PHE A 49 -3.32 5.21 -6.31
N ALA A 50 -3.64 6.49 -6.47
CA ALA A 50 -3.76 7.43 -5.35
C ALA A 50 -4.82 6.97 -4.35
N SER A 51 -6.02 6.62 -4.82
CA SER A 51 -7.09 6.13 -3.93
C SER A 51 -6.70 4.84 -3.22
N SER A 52 -6.04 3.89 -3.90
CA SER A 52 -5.58 2.66 -3.25
C SER A 52 -4.53 2.92 -2.16
N GLN A 53 -3.64 3.89 -2.35
CA GLN A 53 -2.66 4.28 -1.34
C GLN A 53 -3.33 4.97 -0.14
N TYR A 54 -4.19 5.97 -0.38
CA TYR A 54 -4.93 6.62 0.71
C TYR A 54 -5.74 5.62 1.53
N LEU A 55 -6.47 4.72 0.89
CA LEU A 55 -7.26 3.71 1.59
C LEU A 55 -6.39 2.74 2.38
N SER A 56 -5.28 2.28 1.78
CA SER A 56 -4.35 1.35 2.44
C SER A 56 -3.71 1.98 3.67
N GLU A 57 -3.17 3.19 3.55
CA GLU A 57 -2.45 3.84 4.64
C GLU A 57 -3.41 4.40 5.71
N ALA A 58 -4.46 5.12 5.28
CA ALA A 58 -5.34 5.81 6.22
C ALA A 58 -6.34 4.87 6.91
N ILE A 59 -7.01 3.97 6.17
CA ILE A 59 -8.00 3.06 6.77
C ILE A 59 -7.35 1.71 7.09
N GLY A 60 -6.65 1.12 6.13
CA GLY A 60 -6.14 -0.24 6.25
C GLY A 60 -5.12 -0.45 7.35
N ARG A 61 -4.23 0.54 7.57
CA ARG A 61 -3.11 0.48 8.51
C ARG A 61 -3.31 1.32 9.77
N SER A 62 -3.95 2.51 9.61
CA SER A 62 -4.00 3.48 10.71
C SER A 62 -5.26 3.39 11.56
N VAL A 63 -6.29 2.64 11.17
CA VAL A 63 -7.51 2.40 11.96
C VAL A 63 -7.40 1.03 12.62
N GLU A 64 -6.89 1.00 13.85
CA GLU A 64 -6.46 -0.23 14.52
C GLU A 64 -7.64 -1.14 14.90
N ILE A 65 -8.83 -0.60 15.17
CA ILE A 65 -10.03 -1.40 15.48
C ILE A 65 -10.39 -2.39 14.36
N LEU A 66 -9.90 -2.21 13.14
CA LEU A 66 -10.08 -3.17 12.06
C LEU A 66 -9.30 -4.47 12.27
N ALA A 67 -8.22 -4.45 13.06
CA ALA A 67 -7.41 -5.64 13.30
C ALA A 67 -8.20 -6.72 14.08
N PRO A 68 -8.78 -6.45 15.28
CA PRO A 68 -9.59 -7.43 15.98
C PRO A 68 -10.86 -7.82 15.20
N ALA A 69 -11.47 -6.91 14.43
CA ALA A 69 -12.59 -7.24 13.56
C ALA A 69 -12.19 -8.27 12.47
N ARG A 70 -11.00 -8.15 11.89
CA ARG A 70 -10.45 -9.14 10.93
C ARG A 70 -10.15 -10.46 11.58
N LEU A 71 -9.58 -10.46 12.80
CA LEU A 71 -9.34 -11.68 13.57
C LEU A 71 -10.63 -12.45 13.82
N ALA A 72 -11.70 -11.77 14.23
CA ALA A 72 -13.00 -12.38 14.51
C ALA A 72 -13.67 -13.00 13.26
N VAL A 73 -13.36 -12.50 12.06
CA VAL A 73 -13.83 -13.09 10.80
C VAL A 73 -13.01 -14.34 10.40
N SER A 74 -11.72 -14.37 10.73
CA SER A 74 -10.78 -15.41 10.25
C SER A 74 -10.50 -16.52 11.27
N LYS A 75 -10.69 -16.28 12.57
CA LYS A 75 -10.35 -17.16 13.66
C LYS A 75 -11.57 -17.45 14.55
N LYS A 76 -11.52 -18.55 15.32
CA LYS A 76 -12.59 -18.94 16.25
C LYS A 76 -12.02 -19.55 17.54
N GLY A 77 -12.85 -19.62 18.57
CA GLY A 77 -12.53 -20.29 19.83
C GLY A 77 -11.25 -19.76 20.50
N GLY A 78 -10.44 -20.67 21.03
CA GLY A 78 -9.20 -20.32 21.74
C GLY A 78 -8.19 -19.54 20.91
N GLU A 79 -8.06 -19.85 19.61
CA GLU A 79 -7.16 -19.14 18.71
C GLU A 79 -7.55 -17.65 18.55
N LEU A 80 -8.86 -17.37 18.45
CA LEU A 80 -9.36 -16.00 18.42
C LEU A 80 -9.08 -15.29 19.76
N THR A 81 -9.36 -15.96 20.87
CA THR A 81 -9.17 -15.38 22.21
C THR A 81 -7.71 -14.97 22.44
N GLU A 82 -6.76 -15.84 22.15
CA GLU A 82 -5.33 -15.51 22.32
C GLU A 82 -4.87 -14.39 21.37
N ALA A 83 -5.35 -14.38 20.13
CA ALA A 83 -5.02 -13.31 19.18
C ALA A 83 -5.59 -11.95 19.62
N LEU A 84 -6.81 -11.92 20.19
CA LEU A 84 -7.40 -10.71 20.75
C LEU A 84 -6.62 -10.20 21.96
N LYS A 85 -6.28 -11.07 22.92
CA LYS A 85 -5.43 -10.68 24.07
C LYS A 85 -4.10 -10.07 23.63
N ALA A 86 -3.45 -10.66 22.62
CA ALA A 86 -2.20 -10.13 22.08
C ALA A 86 -2.40 -8.74 21.48
N PHE A 87 -3.49 -8.50 20.75
CA PHE A 87 -3.82 -7.21 20.17
C PHE A 87 -4.04 -6.13 21.25
N TYR A 88 -4.89 -6.43 22.26
CA TYR A 88 -5.27 -5.44 23.27
C TYR A 88 -4.15 -5.07 24.25
N LYS A 89 -3.07 -5.84 24.30
CA LYS A 89 -1.91 -5.54 25.14
C LYS A 89 -1.34 -4.12 24.89
N ASP A 90 -1.31 -3.70 23.63
CA ASP A 90 -0.73 -2.43 23.23
C ASP A 90 -1.77 -1.46 22.61
N TYR A 91 -3.06 -1.83 22.59
CA TYR A 91 -4.14 -1.06 21.98
C TYR A 91 -4.59 0.10 22.88
N ASN A 92 -4.73 1.28 22.29
CA ASN A 92 -5.26 2.45 22.98
C ASN A 92 -6.45 3.05 22.21
N MET A 93 -7.66 2.68 22.58
CA MET A 93 -8.90 3.08 21.91
C MET A 93 -9.05 4.61 21.76
N PRO A 94 -8.80 5.46 22.78
CA PRO A 94 -8.93 6.91 22.62
C PRO A 94 -7.97 7.49 21.57
N THR A 95 -6.79 6.93 21.45
CA THR A 95 -5.81 7.34 20.42
C THR A 95 -6.26 6.87 19.05
N ASP A 96 -6.63 5.60 18.90
CA ASP A 96 -7.12 5.04 17.64
C ASP A 96 -8.34 5.82 17.12
N ARG A 97 -9.33 6.13 17.98
CA ARG A 97 -10.50 6.93 17.63
C ARG A 97 -10.13 8.32 17.09
N ARG A 98 -9.15 9.02 17.72
CA ARG A 98 -8.67 10.33 17.22
C ARG A 98 -7.97 10.22 15.88
N VAL A 99 -7.12 9.20 15.72
CA VAL A 99 -6.44 8.90 14.46
C VAL A 99 -7.47 8.58 13.38
N ALA A 100 -8.43 7.71 13.66
CA ALA A 100 -9.49 7.34 12.72
C ALA A 100 -10.27 8.56 12.21
N LYS A 101 -10.68 9.50 13.09
CA LYS A 101 -11.34 10.74 12.66
C LYS A 101 -10.50 11.49 11.62
N ARG A 102 -9.22 11.70 11.89
CA ARG A 102 -8.35 12.40 10.94
C ARG A 102 -8.18 11.64 9.63
N MET A 103 -8.01 10.32 9.69
CA MET A 103 -7.83 9.48 8.51
C MET A 103 -9.07 9.41 7.63
N PHE A 104 -10.26 9.34 8.23
CA PHE A 104 -11.52 9.37 7.48
C PHE A 104 -11.75 10.70 6.75
N ARG A 105 -11.41 11.83 7.37
CA ARG A 105 -11.43 13.14 6.71
C ARG A 105 -10.48 13.18 5.51
N ILE A 106 -9.21 12.75 5.70
CA ILE A 106 -8.22 12.71 4.63
C ILE A 106 -8.71 11.86 3.46
N VAL A 107 -9.29 10.70 3.74
CA VAL A 107 -9.85 9.83 2.69
C VAL A 107 -11.01 10.51 1.98
N GLY A 108 -11.97 11.09 2.72
CA GLY A 108 -13.11 11.79 2.14
C GLY A 108 -12.72 12.98 1.26
N GLU A 109 -11.67 13.71 1.64
CA GLU A 109 -11.17 14.88 0.92
C GLU A 109 -10.35 14.54 -0.33
N ASN A 110 -9.63 13.42 -0.32
CA ASN A 110 -8.57 13.16 -1.31
C ASN A 110 -8.81 11.92 -2.18
N CYS A 111 -9.69 10.99 -1.78
CA CYS A 111 -9.97 9.80 -2.58
C CYS A 111 -11.14 10.03 -3.54
N LYS A 112 -10.91 9.71 -4.82
CA LYS A 112 -11.97 9.65 -5.83
C LYS A 112 -12.77 8.35 -5.73
N GLU A 113 -12.08 7.26 -5.41
CA GLU A 113 -12.63 5.90 -5.33
C GLU A 113 -12.86 5.51 -3.87
N LEU A 114 -14.05 5.81 -3.36
CA LEU A 114 -14.39 5.58 -1.94
C LEU A 114 -15.04 4.21 -1.72
N PRO A 115 -14.80 3.56 -0.56
CA PRO A 115 -15.57 2.40 -0.11
C PRO A 115 -17.07 2.74 0.03
N SER A 116 -17.93 1.74 -0.18
CA SER A 116 -19.39 1.93 -0.12
C SER A 116 -19.90 2.53 1.20
N VAL A 117 -19.19 2.30 2.30
CA VAL A 117 -19.54 2.89 3.61
C VAL A 117 -19.62 4.42 3.57
N PHE A 118 -18.83 5.08 2.71
CA PHE A 118 -18.88 6.55 2.59
C PHE A 118 -20.22 7.02 2.01
N ALA A 119 -20.72 6.36 0.99
CA ALA A 119 -22.03 6.73 0.40
C ALA A 119 -23.21 6.15 1.20
N GLU A 120 -23.14 4.85 1.56
CA GLU A 120 -24.27 4.12 2.12
C GLU A 120 -24.52 4.41 3.59
N VAL A 121 -23.47 4.66 4.36
CA VAL A 121 -23.57 4.88 5.80
C VAL A 121 -23.28 6.35 6.14
N ILE A 122 -22.07 6.85 5.81
CA ILE A 122 -21.65 8.20 6.16
C ILE A 122 -22.56 9.23 5.47
N GLY A 123 -22.78 9.07 4.15
CA GLY A 123 -23.65 9.98 3.39
C GLY A 123 -25.11 9.93 3.84
N LYS A 124 -25.71 8.73 3.86
CA LYS A 124 -27.16 8.59 4.14
C LYS A 124 -27.54 8.78 5.61
N ARG A 125 -26.71 8.30 6.54
CA ARG A 125 -27.07 8.29 7.97
C ARG A 125 -26.45 9.45 8.76
N PHE A 126 -25.27 9.91 8.35
CA PHE A 126 -24.51 10.94 9.06
C PHE A 126 -24.37 12.24 8.25
N GLY A 127 -25.09 12.37 7.11
CA GLY A 127 -25.06 13.60 6.30
C GLY A 127 -23.67 13.96 5.74
N GLY A 128 -22.78 12.97 5.61
CA GLY A 128 -21.39 13.17 5.17
C GLY A 128 -20.40 13.46 6.31
N ASP A 129 -20.87 13.54 7.56
CA ASP A 129 -20.01 13.77 8.73
C ASP A 129 -19.23 12.48 9.08
N THR A 130 -17.95 12.47 8.69
CA THR A 130 -17.04 11.35 8.97
C THR A 130 -16.71 11.23 10.45
N ASP A 131 -16.70 12.31 11.21
CA ASP A 131 -16.43 12.28 12.65
C ASP A 131 -17.57 11.65 13.43
N ALA A 132 -18.80 12.01 13.11
CA ALA A 132 -19.98 11.40 13.70
C ALA A 132 -20.05 9.89 13.37
N TYR A 133 -19.67 9.49 12.16
CA TYR A 133 -19.55 8.09 11.82
C TYR A 133 -18.49 7.37 12.65
N VAL A 134 -17.30 7.96 12.81
CA VAL A 134 -16.24 7.36 13.63
C VAL A 134 -16.69 7.26 15.09
N ASP A 135 -17.35 8.27 15.64
CA ASP A 135 -17.93 8.18 16.98
C ASP A 135 -18.90 7.00 17.09
N TYR A 136 -19.83 6.87 16.14
CA TYR A 136 -20.72 5.72 16.07
C TYR A 136 -19.97 4.38 16.00
N LEU A 137 -18.92 4.29 15.19
CA LEU A 137 -18.11 3.08 15.03
C LEU A 137 -17.55 2.60 16.37
N TYR A 138 -16.88 3.50 17.11
CA TYR A 138 -16.24 3.15 18.38
C TYR A 138 -17.24 2.98 19.55
N ASP A 139 -18.36 3.69 19.53
CA ASP A 139 -19.39 3.58 20.58
C ASP A 139 -20.21 2.29 20.45
N ASN A 140 -20.32 1.72 19.24
CA ASN A 140 -21.21 0.57 18.96
C ASN A 140 -20.48 -0.71 18.58
N SER A 141 -19.17 -0.70 18.33
CA SER A 141 -18.40 -1.91 18.06
C SER A 141 -17.99 -2.60 19.36
N VAL A 142 -18.15 -3.91 19.40
CA VAL A 142 -17.62 -4.72 20.51
C VAL A 142 -16.10 -4.70 20.56
N PHE A 143 -15.45 -4.42 19.43
CA PHE A 143 -13.99 -4.39 19.30
C PHE A 143 -13.34 -3.10 19.81
N ALA A 144 -14.11 -2.12 20.24
CA ALA A 144 -13.59 -0.93 20.90
C ALA A 144 -13.22 -1.18 22.38
N ASP A 145 -13.68 -2.29 22.97
CA ASP A 145 -13.44 -2.65 24.37
C ASP A 145 -12.97 -4.11 24.47
N GLU A 146 -11.81 -4.33 25.13
CA GLU A 146 -11.21 -5.66 25.30
C GLU A 146 -12.18 -6.67 25.92
N ARG A 147 -12.88 -6.29 27.01
CA ARG A 147 -13.77 -7.19 27.75
C ARG A 147 -14.94 -7.61 26.89
N LYS A 148 -15.53 -6.68 26.13
CA LYS A 148 -16.63 -6.96 25.20
C LYS A 148 -16.17 -7.89 24.08
N ALA A 149 -15.01 -7.64 23.49
CA ALA A 149 -14.46 -8.45 22.41
C ALA A 149 -14.14 -9.89 22.88
N LEU A 150 -13.50 -10.04 24.04
CA LEU A 150 -13.22 -11.37 24.63
C LEU A 150 -14.49 -12.11 25.04
N ALA A 151 -15.49 -11.42 25.60
CA ALA A 151 -16.78 -12.02 25.92
C ALA A 151 -17.52 -12.51 24.67
N ALA A 152 -17.54 -11.71 23.61
CA ALA A 152 -18.13 -12.08 22.32
C ALA A 152 -17.42 -13.31 21.71
N ALA A 153 -16.07 -13.34 21.77
CA ALA A 153 -15.29 -14.48 21.29
C ALA A 153 -15.58 -15.77 22.10
N ALA A 154 -15.64 -15.68 23.41
CA ALA A 154 -15.94 -16.82 24.31
C ALA A 154 -17.35 -17.36 24.10
N ALA A 155 -18.33 -16.47 23.89
CA ALA A 155 -19.74 -16.85 23.64
C ALA A 155 -19.98 -17.30 22.19
N GLY A 156 -19.04 -17.17 21.28
CA GLY A 156 -19.24 -17.44 19.85
C GLY A 156 -20.28 -16.51 19.21
N THR A 157 -20.38 -15.27 19.71
CA THR A 157 -21.36 -14.29 19.24
C THR A 157 -21.17 -13.98 17.75
N ASP A 158 -22.27 -13.94 17.00
CA ASP A 158 -22.24 -13.47 15.61
C ASP A 158 -21.96 -11.95 15.57
N VAL A 159 -20.79 -11.59 15.08
CA VAL A 159 -20.34 -10.21 14.91
C VAL A 159 -20.47 -9.70 13.48
N SER A 160 -21.17 -10.40 12.61
CA SER A 160 -21.29 -10.09 11.18
C SER A 160 -21.85 -8.68 10.90
N ASN A 161 -22.66 -8.15 11.83
CA ASN A 161 -23.26 -6.83 11.78
C ASN A 161 -22.55 -5.78 12.66
N ASP A 162 -21.43 -6.14 13.28
CA ASP A 162 -20.62 -5.18 14.03
C ASP A 162 -20.10 -4.07 13.12
N PRO A 163 -20.16 -2.79 13.54
CA PRO A 163 -19.71 -1.66 12.70
C PRO A 163 -18.28 -1.78 12.18
N ALA A 164 -17.34 -2.33 12.96
CA ALA A 164 -15.96 -2.52 12.51
C ALA A 164 -15.86 -3.66 11.47
N VAL A 165 -16.66 -4.72 11.59
CA VAL A 165 -16.73 -5.78 10.60
C VAL A 165 -17.34 -5.27 9.29
N LEU A 166 -18.41 -4.47 9.37
CA LEU A 166 -19.05 -3.87 8.19
C LEU A 166 -18.08 -2.89 7.48
N LEU A 167 -17.36 -2.06 8.24
CA LEU A 167 -16.32 -1.20 7.71
C LEU A 167 -15.23 -2.01 7.00
N ASN A 168 -14.74 -3.08 7.63
CA ASN A 168 -13.73 -3.93 7.03
C ASN A 168 -14.22 -4.61 5.73
N LYS A 169 -15.48 -5.06 5.68
CA LYS A 169 -16.08 -5.60 4.46
C LYS A 169 -16.10 -4.58 3.33
N SER A 170 -16.58 -3.36 3.62
CA SER A 170 -16.65 -2.26 2.63
C SER A 170 -15.24 -1.87 2.12
N TYR A 171 -14.27 -1.70 3.03
CA TYR A 171 -12.88 -1.43 2.71
C TYR A 171 -12.27 -2.54 1.83
N THR A 172 -12.42 -3.80 2.23
CA THR A 172 -11.83 -4.94 1.51
C THR A 172 -12.45 -5.10 0.11
N ALA A 173 -13.76 -4.88 -0.04
CA ALA A 173 -14.44 -4.91 -1.33
C ALA A 173 -13.87 -3.84 -2.28
N LYS A 174 -13.72 -2.59 -1.82
CA LYS A 174 -13.14 -1.51 -2.62
C LYS A 174 -11.66 -1.79 -2.97
N MET A 175 -10.86 -2.28 -2.05
CA MET A 175 -9.46 -2.62 -2.34
C MET A 175 -9.33 -3.73 -3.38
N ARG A 176 -10.24 -4.72 -3.40
CA ARG A 176 -10.30 -5.76 -4.45
C ARG A 176 -10.69 -5.18 -5.81
N GLU A 177 -11.67 -4.29 -5.84
CA GLU A 177 -12.08 -3.58 -7.05
C GLU A 177 -10.91 -2.77 -7.65
N LEU A 178 -10.23 -1.97 -6.81
CA LEU A 178 -9.07 -1.18 -7.24
C LEU A 178 -7.90 -2.06 -7.69
N ALA A 179 -7.68 -3.20 -7.03
CA ALA A 179 -6.65 -4.15 -7.44
C ALA A 179 -6.97 -4.79 -8.80
N ALA A 180 -8.23 -5.14 -9.05
CA ALA A 180 -8.69 -5.67 -10.33
C ALA A 180 -8.56 -4.64 -11.46
N ALA A 181 -8.94 -3.38 -11.22
CA ALA A 181 -8.80 -2.29 -12.19
C ALA A 181 -7.34 -2.02 -12.60
N GLN A 182 -6.39 -2.24 -11.67
CA GLN A 182 -4.96 -2.04 -11.92
C GLN A 182 -4.26 -3.26 -12.53
N LEU A 183 -4.92 -4.42 -12.64
CA LEU A 183 -4.25 -5.69 -12.98
C LEU A 183 -3.62 -5.67 -14.38
N ALA A 184 -4.31 -5.14 -15.37
CA ALA A 184 -3.82 -5.06 -16.75
C ALA A 184 -2.57 -4.17 -16.83
N GLY A 185 -2.62 -2.98 -16.24
CA GLY A 185 -1.47 -2.08 -16.18
C GLY A 185 -0.28 -2.67 -15.43
N LYS A 186 -0.49 -3.36 -14.31
CA LYS A 186 0.60 -4.04 -13.58
C LYS A 186 1.27 -5.14 -14.39
N ARG A 187 0.52 -5.88 -15.22
CA ARG A 187 1.08 -6.86 -16.16
C ARG A 187 1.94 -6.19 -17.21
N LYS A 188 1.45 -5.10 -17.84
CA LYS A 188 2.24 -4.31 -18.79
C LYS A 188 3.53 -3.79 -18.18
N PHE A 189 3.48 -3.32 -16.92
CA PHE A 189 4.66 -2.88 -16.18
C PHE A 189 5.69 -4.00 -16.05
N ALA A 190 5.26 -5.17 -15.59
CA ALA A 190 6.14 -6.32 -15.41
C ALA A 190 6.79 -6.76 -16.74
N ASP A 191 6.03 -6.82 -17.82
CA ASP A 191 6.54 -7.16 -19.15
C ASP A 191 7.50 -6.10 -19.68
N GLY A 192 7.13 -4.83 -19.58
CA GLY A 192 7.99 -3.71 -20.00
C GLY A 192 9.28 -3.65 -19.20
N GLN A 193 9.21 -3.83 -17.88
CA GLN A 193 10.40 -3.86 -17.00
C GLN A 193 11.31 -5.03 -17.34
N ARG A 194 10.75 -6.23 -17.54
CA ARG A 194 11.51 -7.41 -17.93
C ARG A 194 12.27 -7.20 -19.25
N LEU A 195 11.58 -6.68 -20.27
CA LEU A 195 12.18 -6.37 -21.56
C LEU A 195 13.25 -5.27 -21.45
N TYR A 196 12.97 -4.21 -20.70
CA TYR A 196 13.92 -3.11 -20.51
C TYR A 196 15.20 -3.58 -19.83
N ILE A 197 15.11 -4.35 -18.74
CA ILE A 197 16.31 -4.86 -18.05
C ILE A 197 17.07 -5.86 -18.90
N ALA A 198 16.38 -6.80 -19.56
CA ALA A 198 17.02 -7.76 -20.46
C ALA A 198 17.74 -7.04 -21.63
N GLY A 199 17.11 -6.02 -22.19
CA GLY A 199 17.73 -5.22 -23.25
C GLY A 199 18.93 -4.40 -22.76
N LEU A 200 18.88 -3.82 -21.55
CA LEU A 200 20.03 -3.14 -20.95
C LEU A 200 21.22 -4.10 -20.74
N MET A 201 20.94 -5.33 -20.28
CA MET A 201 21.99 -6.36 -20.14
C MET A 201 22.61 -6.71 -21.50
N ARG A 202 21.80 -6.84 -22.55
CA ARG A 202 22.27 -7.10 -23.92
C ARG A 202 23.03 -5.91 -24.52
N MET A 203 22.59 -4.68 -24.22
CA MET A 203 23.25 -3.44 -24.64
C MET A 203 24.62 -3.25 -23.97
N GLN A 204 24.78 -3.72 -22.74
CA GLN A 204 25.97 -3.52 -21.92
C GLN A 204 26.54 -4.87 -21.42
N PRO A 205 27.01 -5.75 -22.29
CA PRO A 205 27.41 -7.12 -21.95
C PRO A 205 28.61 -7.18 -20.99
N ASN A 206 29.46 -6.16 -20.99
CA ASN A 206 30.65 -6.11 -20.14
C ASN A 206 30.38 -5.45 -18.76
N LYS A 207 29.17 -5.01 -18.50
CA LYS A 207 28.81 -4.42 -17.21
C LYS A 207 28.56 -5.53 -16.19
N ALA A 208 29.17 -5.42 -15.01
CA ALA A 208 28.83 -6.27 -13.88
C ALA A 208 27.43 -5.91 -13.36
N TRP A 209 26.47 -6.82 -13.55
CA TRP A 209 25.12 -6.68 -13.06
C TRP A 209 24.99 -7.38 -11.71
N ALA A 210 24.57 -6.64 -10.68
CA ALA A 210 24.22 -7.26 -9.39
C ALA A 210 22.87 -7.99 -9.51
N SER A 211 22.80 -9.21 -9.00
CA SER A 211 21.53 -9.94 -8.88
C SER A 211 20.60 -9.25 -7.88
N ASP A 212 19.30 -9.45 -8.06
CA ASP A 212 18.32 -9.05 -7.06
C ASP A 212 18.45 -9.87 -5.76
N ALA A 213 17.82 -9.43 -4.69
CA ALA A 213 17.85 -10.15 -3.42
C ALA A 213 17.15 -11.51 -3.56
N ASN A 214 17.90 -12.60 -3.29
CA ASN A 214 17.48 -13.98 -3.48
C ASN A 214 17.78 -14.85 -2.25
N PHE A 215 17.77 -14.25 -1.06
CA PHE A 215 18.11 -14.87 0.22
C PHE A 215 19.56 -15.37 0.36
N THR A 216 20.45 -15.07 -0.59
CA THR A 216 21.88 -15.29 -0.42
C THR A 216 22.50 -14.17 0.44
N LEU A 217 23.58 -14.52 1.15
CA LEU A 217 24.30 -13.53 1.95
C LEU A 217 24.89 -12.46 1.06
N ARG A 218 24.68 -11.20 1.45
CA ARG A 218 25.32 -10.02 0.88
C ARG A 218 26.16 -9.34 1.94
N LEU A 219 27.43 -9.14 1.64
CA LEU A 219 28.33 -8.40 2.50
C LEU A 219 28.42 -6.97 1.97
N THR A 220 28.06 -6.01 2.82
CA THR A 220 28.38 -4.59 2.60
C THR A 220 29.53 -4.22 3.54
N TYR A 221 30.53 -3.56 3.01
CA TYR A 221 31.67 -3.10 3.80
C TYR A 221 32.13 -1.74 3.28
N GLY A 222 32.82 -1.01 4.14
CA GLY A 222 33.39 0.29 3.81
C GLY A 222 34.38 0.71 4.87
N ARG A 223 35.08 1.81 4.60
CA ARG A 223 35.91 2.46 5.60
C ARG A 223 35.10 3.57 6.26
N VAL A 224 35.28 3.70 7.57
CA VAL A 224 34.82 4.90 8.27
C VAL A 224 35.75 6.04 7.88
N LEU A 225 35.21 7.04 7.24
CA LEU A 225 35.94 8.24 6.83
C LEU A 225 35.36 9.43 7.60
N PRO A 226 36.19 10.41 7.93
CA PRO A 226 35.69 11.67 8.48
C PRO A 226 34.81 12.37 7.46
N TYR A 227 33.88 13.16 7.93
CA TYR A 227 33.05 14.01 7.09
C TYR A 227 32.78 15.35 7.78
N ASP A 228 32.59 16.37 6.96
CA ASP A 228 32.32 17.73 7.38
C ASP A 228 30.82 18.05 7.15
N PRO A 229 29.96 17.94 8.17
CA PRO A 229 28.53 18.18 8.03
C PRO A 229 28.18 19.66 7.87
N ALA A 230 29.03 20.54 8.44
CA ALA A 230 28.92 21.98 8.35
C ALA A 230 30.30 22.62 8.44
N ASP A 231 30.41 23.89 8.07
CA ASP A 231 31.66 24.65 8.16
C ASP A 231 32.19 24.65 9.61
N GLY A 232 33.44 24.24 9.77
CA GLY A 232 34.12 24.16 11.07
C GLY A 232 33.77 22.94 11.94
N ILE A 233 33.02 21.96 11.44
CA ILE A 233 32.66 20.72 12.16
C ILE A 233 33.23 19.50 11.42
N HIS A 234 34.16 18.79 12.08
CA HIS A 234 34.74 17.52 11.62
C HIS A 234 34.28 16.36 12.49
N TYR A 235 33.91 15.24 11.90
CA TYR A 235 33.62 13.97 12.60
C TYR A 235 34.50 12.85 12.05
#